data_cd91a129a1f2ae180d3b1f0c44af11e3
#
_entry.id   cd91a129a1f2ae180d3b1f0c44af11e3
#
_cell.length_a   1.000
_cell.length_b   1.000
_cell.length_c   1.000
_cell.angle_alpha   90.00
_cell.angle_beta   90.00
_cell.angle_gamma   90.00
#
_symmetry.space_group_name_H-M   'P 1'
#
loop_
_entity.id
_entity.type
_entity.pdbx_description
1 polymer ?
#
loop_
_entity_poly.entity_id
_entity_poly.type
_entity_poly.pdbx_seq_one_letter_code
_entity_poly.pdbx_strand_id
1 'polypeptide(L)'
;MYNHTGLQGRLTADPELRHTPSGVAITSFRLASDTGRKTKDGQKITNFIDCVAWRAQAEFVSKYLTKGRLVLVEGELTSRNYEDKDGNHRKATEITVSSVHFCDSKKDGASAGHQDTGGDFADYPDSSGDFTEVDDNGDLPF
;
A
#
# COMPACT_ATOMS: atom_id res chain seq x y z
N MET A 1 -23.13 9.48 -5.33
CA MET A 1 -22.62 8.86 -4.08
C MET A 1 -21.15 8.51 -4.31
N TYR A 2 -20.27 8.84 -3.38
CA TYR A 2 -18.82 8.63 -3.52
C TYR A 2 -18.35 7.65 -2.42
N ASN A 3 -17.62 6.61 -2.82
CA ASN A 3 -17.04 5.61 -1.93
C ASN A 3 -15.64 5.28 -2.44
N HIS A 4 -14.63 5.82 -1.81
CA HIS A 4 -13.23 5.59 -2.15
C HIS A 4 -12.39 5.54 -0.88
N THR A 5 -11.52 4.55 -0.79
CA THR A 5 -10.64 4.35 0.37
C THR A 5 -9.23 4.09 -0.12
N GLY A 6 -8.28 4.79 0.46
CA GLY A 6 -6.85 4.52 0.30
C GLY A 6 -6.25 4.07 1.63
N LEU A 7 -5.51 2.98 1.63
CA LEU A 7 -4.85 2.46 2.82
C LEU A 7 -3.43 2.01 2.51
N GLN A 8 -2.48 2.56 3.24
CA GLN A 8 -1.10 2.09 3.22
C GLN A 8 -0.85 1.16 4.40
N GLY A 9 -0.23 0.02 4.14
CA GLY A 9 0.09 -0.96 5.18
C GLY A 9 0.97 -2.09 4.68
N ARG A 10 1.37 -2.96 5.61
CA ARG A 10 2.15 -4.15 5.30
C ARG A 10 1.28 -5.39 5.32
N LEU A 11 1.51 -6.28 4.37
CA LEU A 11 0.82 -7.57 4.37
C LEU A 11 1.21 -8.38 5.61
N THR A 12 0.21 -8.94 6.28
CA THR A 12 0.41 -9.76 7.49
C THR A 12 0.73 -11.23 7.17
N ALA A 13 0.41 -11.67 5.95
CA ALA A 13 0.67 -13.02 5.44
C ALA A 13 0.76 -12.99 3.91
N ASP A 14 1.27 -14.08 3.33
CA ASP A 14 1.25 -14.26 1.88
C ASP A 14 -0.19 -14.39 1.38
N PRO A 15 -0.60 -13.63 0.35
CA PRO A 15 -1.94 -13.73 -0.21
C PRO A 15 -2.13 -15.05 -0.97
N GLU A 16 -3.29 -15.67 -0.80
CA GLU A 16 -3.65 -16.90 -1.48
C GLU A 16 -4.66 -16.63 -2.59
N LEU A 17 -4.35 -17.11 -3.80
CA LEU A 17 -5.28 -17.09 -4.91
C LEU A 17 -6.29 -18.22 -4.79
N ARG A 18 -7.56 -17.86 -4.86
CA ARG A 18 -8.69 -18.79 -4.90
C ARG A 18 -9.55 -18.50 -6.12
N HIS A 19 -10.37 -19.46 -6.49
CA HIS A 19 -11.37 -19.28 -7.54
C HIS A 19 -12.76 -19.56 -6.98
N THR A 20 -13.71 -18.72 -7.38
CA THR A 20 -15.13 -18.99 -7.08
C THR A 20 -15.62 -20.20 -7.88
N PRO A 21 -16.77 -20.82 -7.53
CA PRO A 21 -17.36 -21.92 -8.32
C PRO A 21 -17.58 -21.56 -9.80
N SER A 22 -17.76 -20.28 -10.10
CA SER A 22 -17.88 -19.76 -11.48
C SER A 22 -16.53 -19.50 -12.17
N GLY A 23 -15.39 -19.78 -11.51
CA GLY A 23 -14.05 -19.63 -12.08
C GLY A 23 -13.44 -18.23 -11.96
N VAL A 24 -14.03 -17.33 -11.20
CA VAL A 24 -13.50 -15.96 -10.97
C VAL A 24 -12.39 -16.00 -9.93
N ALA A 25 -11.23 -15.42 -10.26
CA ALA A 25 -10.11 -15.29 -9.34
C ALA A 25 -10.43 -14.31 -8.21
N ILE A 26 -10.13 -14.70 -6.98
CA ILE A 26 -10.30 -13.90 -5.77
C ILE A 26 -9.10 -14.11 -4.85
N THR A 27 -8.65 -13.05 -4.22
CA THR A 27 -7.57 -13.09 -3.22
C THR A 27 -7.95 -12.23 -2.03
N SER A 28 -7.89 -12.80 -0.84
CA SER A 28 -8.08 -12.09 0.41
C SER A 28 -6.74 -11.93 1.12
N PHE A 29 -6.48 -10.75 1.63
CA PHE A 29 -5.27 -10.46 2.41
C PHE A 29 -5.56 -9.39 3.44
N ARG A 30 -4.69 -9.30 4.44
CA ARG A 30 -4.83 -8.35 5.55
C ARG A 30 -3.65 -7.41 5.58
N LEU A 31 -3.93 -6.12 5.72
CA LEU A 31 -2.93 -5.09 5.89
C LEU A 31 -2.84 -4.65 7.36
N ALA A 32 -1.63 -4.55 7.85
CA ALA A 32 -1.29 -3.88 9.10
C ALA A 32 -0.88 -2.44 8.79
N SER A 33 -1.71 -1.49 9.20
CA SER A 33 -1.49 -0.06 9.02
C SER A 33 -1.18 0.59 10.37
N ASP A 34 0.00 1.20 10.48
CA ASP A 34 0.40 1.94 11.67
C ASP A 34 -0.35 3.27 11.74
N THR A 35 -1.01 3.52 12.86
CA THR A 35 -1.78 4.76 13.05
C THR A 35 -0.92 5.96 13.42
N GLY A 36 0.37 5.75 13.68
CA GLY A 36 1.26 6.75 14.25
C GLY A 36 0.98 7.08 15.74
N ARG A 37 -0.03 6.45 16.31
CA ARG A 37 -0.42 6.66 17.72
C ARG A 37 0.19 5.58 18.61
N LYS A 38 0.35 5.94 19.88
CA LYS A 38 0.80 5.01 20.92
C LYS A 38 -0.21 4.96 22.06
N THR A 39 -0.29 3.82 22.72
CA THR A 39 -1.02 3.68 23.99
C THR A 39 -0.30 4.43 25.11
N LYS A 40 -0.96 4.56 26.26
CA LYS A 40 -0.35 5.15 27.47
C LYS A 40 0.92 4.41 27.90
N ASP A 41 1.03 3.12 27.58
CA ASP A 41 2.18 2.26 27.86
C ASP A 41 3.28 2.33 26.81
N GLY A 42 3.14 3.20 25.80
CA GLY A 42 4.11 3.41 24.73
C GLY A 42 4.04 2.40 23.58
N GLN A 43 3.07 1.49 23.56
CA GLN A 43 2.87 0.53 22.48
C GLN A 43 2.24 1.19 21.25
N LYS A 44 2.70 0.81 20.07
CA LYS A 44 2.13 1.29 18.80
C LYS A 44 0.74 0.71 18.57
N ILE A 45 -0.16 1.55 18.12
CA ILE A 45 -1.52 1.14 17.71
C ILE A 45 -1.50 0.85 16.22
N THR A 46 -1.82 -0.38 15.86
CA THR A 46 -1.88 -0.85 14.47
C THR A 46 -3.32 -1.25 14.14
N ASN A 47 -3.81 -0.77 13.02
CA ASN A 47 -5.07 -1.22 12.44
C ASN A 47 -4.83 -2.42 11.52
N PHE A 48 -5.67 -3.44 11.65
CA PHE A 48 -5.68 -4.59 10.76
C PHE A 48 -6.94 -4.54 9.90
N ILE A 49 -6.76 -4.36 8.61
CA ILE A 49 -7.86 -4.18 7.66
C ILE A 49 -7.82 -5.29 6.62
N ASP A 50 -8.95 -5.95 6.43
CA ASP A 50 -9.11 -6.98 5.41
C ASP A 50 -9.34 -6.33 4.04
N CYS A 51 -8.67 -6.88 3.03
CA CYS A 51 -8.76 -6.46 1.64
C CYS A 51 -9.11 -7.66 0.77
N VAL A 52 -9.94 -7.42 -0.23
CA VAL A 52 -10.34 -8.45 -1.20
C VAL A 52 -10.07 -7.93 -2.61
N ALA A 53 -9.31 -8.70 -3.36
CA ALA A 53 -9.01 -8.43 -4.76
C ALA A 53 -9.73 -9.44 -5.65
N TRP A 54 -10.20 -8.98 -6.81
CA TRP A 54 -10.94 -9.77 -7.78
C TRP A 54 -10.25 -9.77 -9.13
N ARG A 55 -10.39 -10.88 -9.88
CA ARG A 55 -9.96 -11.02 -11.28
C ARG A 55 -8.47 -10.66 -11.47
N ALA A 56 -8.15 -9.75 -12.35
CA ALA A 56 -6.77 -9.33 -12.63
C ALA A 56 -6.04 -8.81 -11.39
N GLN A 57 -6.72 -8.09 -10.50
CA GLN A 57 -6.12 -7.61 -9.25
C GLN A 57 -5.81 -8.78 -8.29
N ALA A 58 -6.65 -9.80 -8.26
CA ALA A 58 -6.39 -11.01 -7.47
C ALA A 58 -5.14 -11.75 -7.95
N GLU A 59 -5.00 -11.90 -9.24
CA GLU A 59 -3.81 -12.52 -9.85
C GLU A 59 -2.55 -11.69 -9.61
N PHE A 60 -2.63 -10.38 -9.76
CA PHE A 60 -1.52 -9.47 -9.49
C PHE A 60 -1.06 -9.57 -8.02
N VAL A 61 -2.01 -9.47 -7.09
CA VAL A 61 -1.73 -9.53 -5.65
C VAL A 61 -1.08 -10.87 -5.28
N SER A 62 -1.63 -11.98 -5.73
CA SER A 62 -1.10 -13.32 -5.41
C SER A 62 0.27 -13.58 -6.01
N LYS A 63 0.57 -12.99 -7.17
CA LYS A 63 1.83 -13.20 -7.89
C LYS A 63 2.97 -12.33 -7.36
N TYR A 64 2.69 -11.08 -7.02
CA TYR A 64 3.73 -10.07 -6.73
C TYR A 64 3.84 -9.66 -5.28
N LEU A 65 2.82 -9.91 -4.45
CA LEU A 65 2.83 -9.53 -3.05
C LEU A 65 3.20 -10.71 -2.15
N THR A 66 3.99 -10.41 -1.13
CA THR A 66 4.40 -11.35 -0.09
C THR A 66 4.23 -10.71 1.28
N LYS A 67 4.25 -11.55 2.33
CA LYS A 67 4.22 -11.10 3.72
C LYS A 67 5.25 -10.00 3.97
N GLY A 68 4.85 -8.94 4.65
CA GLY A 68 5.71 -7.84 5.05
C GLY A 68 5.90 -6.73 4.01
N ARG A 69 5.46 -6.93 2.75
CA ARG A 69 5.53 -5.88 1.72
C ARG A 69 4.70 -4.68 2.12
N LEU A 70 5.26 -3.49 1.93
CA LEU A 70 4.55 -2.24 2.11
C LEU A 70 3.86 -1.85 0.81
N VAL A 71 2.55 -1.70 0.86
CA VAL A 71 1.72 -1.35 -0.29
C VAL A 71 0.73 -0.25 0.03
N LEU A 72 0.33 0.49 -0.98
CA LEU A 72 -0.86 1.35 -0.96
C LEU A 72 -1.95 0.63 -1.74
N VAL A 73 -3.06 0.41 -1.09
CA VAL A 73 -4.27 -0.17 -1.69
C VAL A 73 -5.32 0.92 -1.83
N GLU A 74 -5.91 1.01 -2.99
CA GLU A 74 -7.05 1.88 -3.25
C GLU A 74 -8.25 1.04 -3.67
N GLY A 75 -9.44 1.45 -3.26
CA GLY A 75 -10.66 0.73 -3.58
C GLY A 75 -11.89 1.29 -2.90
N GLU A 76 -12.89 0.46 -2.78
CA GLU A 76 -14.16 0.78 -2.14
C GLU A 76 -14.26 0.08 -0.79
N LEU A 77 -14.80 0.80 0.20
CA LEU A 77 -15.14 0.20 1.47
C LEU A 77 -16.46 -0.56 1.32
N THR A 78 -16.41 -1.88 1.50
CA THR A 78 -17.57 -2.76 1.38
C THR A 78 -17.88 -3.45 2.68
N SER A 79 -19.13 -3.74 2.90
CA SER A 79 -19.56 -4.52 4.05
C SER A 79 -20.47 -5.66 3.60
N ARG A 80 -20.24 -6.84 4.16
CA ARG A 80 -21.05 -8.03 3.92
C ARG A 80 -21.47 -8.65 5.24
N ASN A 81 -22.66 -9.20 5.25
CA ASN A 81 -23.13 -10.00 6.34
C ASN A 81 -22.75 -11.46 6.11
N TYR A 82 -22.29 -12.13 7.13
CA TYR A 82 -22.00 -13.55 7.09
C TYR A 82 -22.42 -14.23 8.40
N GLU A 83 -22.60 -15.51 8.34
CA GLU A 83 -22.90 -16.33 9.51
C GLU A 83 -21.65 -17.09 9.92
N ASP A 84 -21.27 -16.99 11.19
CA ASP A 84 -20.14 -17.73 11.71
C ASP A 84 -20.50 -19.20 12.00
N LYS A 85 -19.50 -19.98 12.44
CA LYS A 85 -19.68 -21.42 12.74
C LYS A 85 -20.69 -21.69 13.86
N ASP A 86 -20.94 -20.70 14.72
CA ASP A 86 -21.88 -20.78 15.84
C ASP A 86 -23.31 -20.29 15.46
N GLY A 87 -23.54 -19.95 14.22
CA GLY A 87 -24.82 -19.45 13.72
C GLY A 87 -25.09 -17.97 14.01
N ASN A 88 -24.09 -17.21 14.48
CA ASN A 88 -24.24 -15.78 14.75
C ASN A 88 -24.09 -14.98 13.46
N HIS A 89 -24.99 -14.01 13.29
CA HIS A 89 -24.87 -13.03 12.21
C HIS A 89 -23.76 -12.03 12.52
N ARG A 90 -22.77 -11.95 11.63
CA ARG A 90 -21.64 -11.02 11.75
C ARG A 90 -21.55 -10.15 10.51
N LYS A 91 -20.92 -9.00 10.67
CA LYS A 91 -20.65 -8.05 9.60
C LYS A 91 -19.15 -7.94 9.40
N ALA A 92 -18.69 -8.25 8.20
CA ALA A 92 -17.32 -7.98 7.78
C ALA A 92 -17.28 -6.65 7.03
N THR A 93 -16.30 -5.82 7.36
CA THR A 93 -15.99 -4.59 6.63
C THR A 93 -14.63 -4.76 6.02
N GLU A 94 -14.53 -4.61 4.71
CA GLU A 94 -13.31 -4.89 3.95
C GLU A 94 -13.16 -3.88 2.81
N ILE A 95 -11.95 -3.76 2.27
CA ILE A 95 -11.67 -2.93 1.10
C ILE A 95 -11.71 -3.84 -0.13
N THR A 96 -12.63 -3.57 -1.04
CA THR A 96 -12.61 -4.17 -2.39
C THR A 96 -11.59 -3.41 -3.24
N VAL A 97 -10.52 -4.08 -3.60
CA VAL A 97 -9.33 -3.48 -4.20
C VAL A 97 -9.57 -3.15 -5.67
N SER A 98 -9.33 -1.91 -6.04
CA SER A 98 -9.30 -1.44 -7.44
C SER A 98 -7.88 -1.28 -7.97
N SER A 99 -6.94 -0.87 -7.13
CA SER A 99 -5.52 -0.76 -7.49
C SER A 99 -4.59 -1.01 -6.31
N VAL A 100 -3.37 -1.45 -6.61
CA VAL A 100 -2.31 -1.71 -5.62
C VAL A 100 -1.01 -1.11 -6.12
N HIS A 101 -0.34 -0.36 -5.26
CA HIS A 101 0.94 0.28 -5.54
C HIS A 101 2.00 -0.18 -4.55
N PHE A 102 3.19 -0.48 -5.03
CA PHE A 102 4.33 -0.78 -4.17
C PHE A 102 4.86 0.50 -3.53
N CYS A 103 5.09 0.48 -2.22
CA CYS A 103 5.60 1.61 -1.45
C CYS A 103 6.98 1.32 -0.84
N ASP A 104 7.52 0.12 -1.00
CA ASP A 104 8.87 -0.21 -0.59
C ASP A 104 9.76 -0.46 -1.82
N SER A 105 11.04 -0.10 -1.69
CA SER A 105 12.05 -0.54 -2.66
C SER A 105 12.14 -2.05 -2.58
N LYS A 106 12.16 -2.72 -3.73
CA LYS A 106 12.54 -4.11 -3.79
C LYS A 106 13.96 -4.21 -3.21
N LYS A 107 14.09 -4.72 -1.98
CA LYS A 107 15.38 -5.21 -1.53
C LYS A 107 15.65 -6.43 -2.39
N ASP A 108 16.38 -6.22 -3.47
CA ASP A 108 17.02 -7.32 -4.18
C ASP A 108 17.97 -7.95 -3.17
N GLY A 109 17.58 -9.10 -2.64
CA GLY A 109 18.45 -9.98 -1.87
C GLY A 109 19.45 -10.64 -2.78
N ALA A 110 20.30 -9.84 -3.39
CA ALA A 110 21.50 -10.28 -4.08
C ALA A 110 22.62 -9.41 -3.55
N SER A 111 23.40 -9.95 -2.64
CA SER A 111 24.78 -9.53 -2.47
C SER A 111 25.54 -9.91 -3.74
N ALA A 112 25.45 -9.09 -4.76
CA ALA A 112 26.38 -9.11 -5.87
C ALA A 112 27.52 -8.18 -5.49
N GLY A 113 28.74 -8.73 -5.48
CA GLY A 113 29.95 -8.06 -5.13
C GLY A 113 30.10 -6.72 -5.83
N HIS A 114 30.54 -5.79 -5.07
CA HIS A 114 31.04 -4.51 -5.48
C HIS A 114 32.18 -4.75 -6.48
N GLN A 115 31.92 -4.63 -7.76
CA GLN A 115 32.95 -4.33 -8.73
C GLN A 115 32.90 -2.83 -8.98
N ASP A 116 33.84 -2.20 -8.31
CA ASP A 116 34.33 -0.88 -8.58
C ASP A 116 34.80 -0.81 -10.04
N THR A 117 33.98 -0.27 -10.92
CA THR A 117 34.46 0.26 -12.20
C THR A 117 34.17 1.73 -12.18
N GLY A 118 35.26 2.49 -11.97
CA GLY A 118 35.32 3.90 -12.19
C GLY A 118 34.71 4.26 -13.54
N GLY A 119 33.58 4.86 -13.53
CA GLY A 119 32.88 5.46 -14.65
C GLY A 119 32.67 6.93 -14.33
N ASP A 120 33.50 7.70 -14.95
CA ASP A 120 33.50 9.11 -15.25
C ASP A 120 32.13 9.76 -15.02
N PHE A 121 31.99 10.45 -13.89
CA PHE A 121 30.90 11.41 -13.72
C PHE A 121 31.26 12.63 -14.56
N ALA A 122 30.71 12.67 -15.76
CA ALA A 122 30.69 13.88 -16.56
C ALA A 122 30.10 15.02 -15.73
N ASP A 123 30.97 15.99 -15.53
CA ASP A 123 30.78 17.33 -15.10
C ASP A 123 29.41 17.90 -15.52
N TYR A 124 28.46 17.95 -14.58
CA TYR A 124 27.30 18.81 -14.71
C TYR A 124 27.75 20.21 -14.34
N PRO A 125 27.67 21.19 -15.25
CA PRO A 125 27.97 22.56 -14.89
C PRO A 125 27.03 22.98 -13.79
N ASP A 126 27.62 23.38 -12.68
CA ASP A 126 26.99 24.08 -11.58
C ASP A 126 26.25 25.31 -12.16
N SER A 127 24.99 25.11 -12.48
CA SER A 127 24.08 26.22 -12.67
C SER A 127 23.67 26.70 -11.26
N SER A 128 24.54 27.49 -10.64
CA SER A 128 24.13 28.42 -9.60
C SER A 128 23.05 29.32 -10.20
N GLY A 129 21.83 28.78 -10.29
CA GLY A 129 20.64 29.55 -10.55
C GLY A 129 20.45 30.50 -9.41
N ASP A 130 20.76 31.75 -9.70
CA ASP A 130 20.48 32.93 -8.95
C ASP A 130 19.00 32.88 -8.52
N PHE A 131 18.72 32.41 -7.30
CA PHE A 131 17.44 32.58 -6.67
C PHE A 131 17.36 34.04 -6.25
N THR A 132 16.81 34.87 -7.13
CA THR A 132 16.37 36.19 -6.74
C THR A 132 15.27 36.04 -5.70
N GLU A 133 15.56 36.44 -4.46
CA GLU A 133 14.51 36.66 -3.47
C GLU A 133 13.48 37.60 -4.09
N VAL A 134 12.28 37.08 -4.26
CA VAL A 134 11.12 37.89 -4.60
C VAL A 134 10.76 38.61 -3.30
N ASP A 135 11.07 39.90 -3.22
CA ASP A 135 10.57 40.74 -2.16
C ASP A 135 9.06 40.62 -2.08
N ASP A 136 8.58 40.00 -1.01
CA ASP A 136 7.18 39.91 -0.65
C ASP A 136 6.68 41.34 -0.26
N ASN A 137 6.47 42.17 -1.28
CA ASN A 137 5.66 43.35 -1.13
C ASN A 137 4.21 42.93 -1.10
N GLY A 138 3.69 42.76 0.11
CA GLY A 138 2.36 42.31 0.48
C GLY A 138 1.16 42.97 -0.23
N ASP A 139 1.17 42.95 -1.55
CA ASP A 139 0.06 43.36 -2.38
C ASP A 139 -0.43 42.17 -3.21
N LEU A 140 -1.22 41.33 -2.55
CA LEU A 140 -2.03 40.32 -3.23
C LEU A 140 -3.25 41.04 -3.83
N PRO A 141 -3.46 40.97 -5.13
CA PRO A 141 -4.62 41.59 -5.78
C PRO A 141 -5.85 40.71 -5.58
N PHE A 142 -6.47 40.84 -4.43
CA PHE A 142 -7.84 40.38 -4.23
C PHE A 142 -8.66 41.55 -3.64
#